data_e3956bfbe6592a1aa5a4a73a520b7631
#
_entry.id   e3956bfbe6592a1aa5a4a73a520b7631
#
_cell.length_a   1.000
_cell.length_b   1.000
_cell.length_c   1.000
_cell.angle_alpha   90.00
_cell.angle_beta   90.00
_cell.angle_gamma   90.00
#
_symmetry.space_group_name_H-M   'P 1'
#
loop_
_entity.id
_entity.type
_entity.pdbx_description
1 polymer ?
#
loop_
_entity_poly.entity_id
_entity_poly.type
_entity_poly.pdbx_seq_one_letter_code
_entity_poly.pdbx_strand_id
1 'polypeptide(L)'
;MNSNYNNNFLYFQEEGHKYTDTLGNEYLSVTTNIENYCPKFNADYWARKKAKERGVSEKRIKEEWAAITKEACERGTATHNGLEDGIKGSSMFKDAIQYLTEVKTGRCITVADIPNLQAHPLDIEQFKEATNNKYPEIYSVFQYYIDRGYTIYSEIGSFVPELLLSGTIDVLCIRPDRFVILDWKTNKDGLHFTSGFYRKDKKAKPVQLTNEWCNTHEMMLPPFGHLENCNGNHYTIQLSTYARMVEMILNIPCYGLGLCHIQTPFVKNQYGMPLRDKRGMYEIDKNGKEVVTWYHIKYIRNEIDAMFQDRRIYLNSKGLLNKQTQIQW
;
A
#
# COMPACT_ATOMS: atom_id res chain seq x y z
N MET A 1 0.82 24.98 -12.63
CA MET A 1 1.57 24.16 -11.65
C MET A 1 1.58 24.88 -10.32
N ASN A 2 1.36 24.17 -9.25
CA ASN A 2 1.44 24.73 -7.90
C ASN A 2 2.90 25.10 -7.62
N SER A 3 3.17 26.35 -7.20
CA SER A 3 4.53 26.86 -6.97
C SER A 3 5.38 26.05 -5.98
N ASN A 4 4.73 25.20 -5.17
CA ASN A 4 5.37 24.36 -4.17
C ASN A 4 6.25 23.23 -4.73
N TYR A 5 6.04 22.89 -6.01
CA TYR A 5 6.79 21.83 -6.69
C TYR A 5 7.84 22.37 -7.66
N ASN A 6 7.96 23.71 -7.80
CA ASN A 6 8.99 24.31 -8.65
C ASN A 6 10.37 24.06 -8.02
N ASN A 7 11.17 23.20 -8.67
CA ASN A 7 12.50 22.79 -8.22
C ASN A 7 12.54 22.10 -6.83
N ASN A 8 11.39 21.63 -6.34
CA ASN A 8 11.33 20.81 -5.13
C ASN A 8 11.09 19.36 -5.52
N PHE A 9 12.06 18.49 -5.26
CA PHE A 9 12.07 17.09 -5.65
C PHE A 9 12.08 16.20 -4.41
N LEU A 10 11.41 15.06 -4.50
CA LEU A 10 11.38 14.05 -3.45
C LEU A 10 12.53 13.05 -3.65
N TYR A 11 13.20 12.70 -2.57
CA TYR A 11 14.24 11.69 -2.50
C TYR A 11 13.82 10.59 -1.54
N PHE A 12 14.12 9.35 -1.92
CA PHE A 12 13.91 8.19 -1.07
C PHE A 12 15.25 7.54 -0.72
N GLN A 13 15.45 7.28 0.57
CA GLN A 13 16.57 6.53 1.10
C GLN A 13 16.03 5.21 1.66
N GLU A 14 16.49 4.09 1.11
CA GLU A 14 16.05 2.76 1.48
C GLU A 14 16.42 2.44 2.94
N GLU A 15 17.65 2.80 3.33
CA GLU A 15 18.08 2.67 4.73
C GLU A 15 17.27 3.61 5.64
N GLY A 16 16.49 3.02 6.53
CA GLY A 16 15.57 3.73 7.41
C GLY A 16 14.25 4.18 6.76
N HIS A 17 14.00 3.83 5.49
CA HIS A 17 12.77 4.15 4.76
C HIS A 17 12.38 5.63 4.86
N LYS A 18 13.34 6.51 4.51
CA LYS A 18 13.21 7.95 4.69
C LYS A 18 12.90 8.67 3.39
N TYR A 19 11.95 9.59 3.47
CA TYR A 19 11.65 10.54 2.39
C TYR A 19 12.12 11.93 2.81
N THR A 20 12.85 12.60 1.92
CA THR A 20 13.28 13.99 2.09
C THR A 20 13.04 14.78 0.82
N ASP A 21 12.98 16.11 0.90
CA ASP A 21 12.91 16.94 -0.29
C ASP A 21 14.19 17.76 -0.51
N THR A 22 14.26 18.49 -1.63
CA THR A 22 15.37 19.38 -1.98
C THR A 22 15.65 20.43 -0.91
N LEU A 23 14.63 20.82 -0.12
CA LEU A 23 14.73 21.83 0.93
C LEU A 23 15.19 21.21 2.27
N GLY A 24 15.42 19.89 2.32
CA GLY A 24 15.85 19.17 3.52
C GLY A 24 14.71 18.86 4.50
N ASN A 25 13.46 18.98 4.08
CA ASN A 25 12.33 18.55 4.91
C ASN A 25 12.23 17.04 4.93
N GLU A 26 11.95 16.46 6.09
CA GLU A 26 11.68 15.04 6.29
C GLU A 26 10.17 14.77 6.25
N TYR A 27 9.76 13.75 5.50
CA TYR A 27 8.35 13.42 5.27
C TYR A 27 7.95 12.15 6.01
N LEU A 28 6.77 12.16 6.60
CA LEU A 28 6.13 10.97 7.15
C LEU A 28 5.48 10.18 6.01
N SER A 29 5.64 8.85 6.01
CA SER A 29 4.92 8.02 5.03
C SER A 29 3.42 8.00 5.33
N VAL A 30 2.60 7.88 4.27
CA VAL A 30 1.14 7.76 4.41
C VAL A 30 0.77 6.60 5.32
N THR A 31 1.42 5.44 5.19
CA THR A 31 1.16 4.25 6.02
C THR A 31 1.46 4.51 7.48
N THR A 32 2.61 5.12 7.80
CA THR A 32 2.97 5.49 9.17
C THR A 32 1.99 6.53 9.75
N ASN A 33 1.51 7.47 8.92
CA ASN A 33 0.52 8.44 9.38
C ASN A 33 -0.81 7.76 9.78
N ILE A 34 -1.24 6.74 9.03
CA ILE A 34 -2.47 5.97 9.34
C ILE A 34 -2.37 5.26 10.69
N GLU A 35 -1.19 4.76 11.06
CA GLU A 35 -0.95 4.09 12.35
C GLU A 35 -1.29 4.97 13.57
N ASN A 36 -1.23 6.30 13.42
CA ASN A 36 -1.63 7.24 14.49
C ASN A 36 -3.14 7.18 14.78
N TYR A 37 -3.94 6.65 13.87
CA TYR A 37 -5.39 6.52 13.98
C TYR A 37 -5.83 5.09 14.28
N CYS A 38 -4.88 4.19 14.56
CA CYS A 38 -5.15 2.82 14.95
C CYS A 38 -5.00 2.64 16.47
N PRO A 39 -5.88 1.85 17.12
CA PRO A 39 -5.62 1.39 18.48
C PRO A 39 -4.26 0.70 18.59
N LYS A 40 -3.51 1.03 19.62
CA LYS A 40 -2.15 0.49 19.78
C LYS A 40 -2.19 -0.99 20.15
N PHE A 41 -1.54 -1.82 19.33
CA PHE A 41 -1.35 -3.23 19.62
C PHE A 41 -0.33 -3.43 20.76
N ASN A 42 -0.77 -4.07 21.86
CA ASN A 42 0.11 -4.40 22.96
C ASN A 42 0.82 -5.74 22.71
N ALA A 43 1.93 -5.71 21.99
CA ALA A 43 2.70 -6.89 21.64
C ALA A 43 3.20 -7.68 22.87
N ASP A 44 3.59 -7.00 23.93
CA ASP A 44 4.10 -7.65 25.15
C ASP A 44 3.01 -8.44 25.86
N TYR A 45 1.84 -7.83 26.02
CA TYR A 45 0.68 -8.52 26.60
C TYR A 45 0.32 -9.79 25.83
N TRP A 46 0.22 -9.68 24.50
CA TRP A 46 -0.17 -10.82 23.67
C TRP A 46 0.92 -11.88 23.57
N ALA A 47 2.20 -11.49 23.55
CA ALA A 47 3.32 -12.44 23.58
C ALA A 47 3.32 -13.25 24.87
N ARG A 48 3.14 -12.58 26.03
CA ARG A 48 3.04 -13.23 27.34
C ARG A 48 1.87 -14.21 27.42
N LYS A 49 0.69 -13.79 26.97
CA LYS A 49 -0.51 -14.62 26.94
C LYS A 49 -0.30 -15.88 26.10
N LYS A 50 0.23 -15.72 24.87
CA LYS A 50 0.52 -16.85 23.96
C LYS A 50 1.64 -17.75 24.45
N ALA A 51 2.66 -17.19 25.08
CA ALA A 51 3.75 -17.94 25.70
C ALA A 51 3.21 -18.88 26.79
N LYS A 52 2.36 -18.37 27.68
CA LYS A 52 1.70 -19.16 28.72
C LYS A 52 0.79 -20.26 28.12
N GLU A 53 0.00 -19.94 27.11
CA GLU A 53 -0.89 -20.91 26.44
C GLU A 53 -0.11 -22.07 25.77
N ARG A 54 1.10 -21.81 25.26
CA ARG A 54 1.92 -22.76 24.50
C ARG A 54 3.07 -23.40 25.26
N GLY A 55 3.32 -22.97 26.49
CA GLY A 55 4.46 -23.45 27.30
C GLY A 55 5.83 -23.09 26.73
N VAL A 56 5.96 -21.92 26.11
CA VAL A 56 7.21 -21.41 25.49
C VAL A 56 7.56 -20.03 26.05
N SER A 57 8.74 -19.49 25.73
CA SER A 57 9.14 -18.14 26.16
C SER A 57 8.45 -17.04 25.35
N GLU A 58 8.25 -15.86 25.95
CA GLU A 58 7.74 -14.66 25.24
C GLU A 58 8.66 -14.28 24.06
N LYS A 59 9.97 -14.42 24.25
CA LYS A 59 10.98 -14.17 23.22
C LYS A 59 10.72 -15.05 21.99
N ARG A 60 10.48 -16.34 22.18
CA ARG A 60 10.17 -17.27 21.07
C ARG A 60 8.91 -16.86 20.31
N ILE A 61 7.86 -16.42 21.00
CA ILE A 61 6.63 -15.94 20.34
C ILE A 61 6.92 -14.71 19.46
N LYS A 62 7.71 -13.75 19.96
CA LYS A 62 8.09 -12.56 19.21
C LYS A 62 8.98 -12.89 18.01
N GLU A 63 9.92 -13.81 18.16
CA GLU A 63 10.76 -14.31 17.07
C GLU A 63 9.93 -15.00 15.97
N GLU A 64 8.95 -15.81 16.34
CA GLU A 64 8.03 -16.44 15.38
C GLU A 64 7.20 -15.37 14.61
N TRP A 65 6.71 -14.34 15.31
CA TRP A 65 5.98 -13.24 14.66
C TRP A 65 6.88 -12.48 13.68
N ALA A 66 8.09 -12.14 14.12
CA ALA A 66 9.05 -11.44 13.26
C ALA A 66 9.40 -12.26 12.01
N ALA A 67 9.59 -13.58 12.14
CA ALA A 67 9.86 -14.47 11.00
C ALA A 67 8.68 -14.52 10.02
N ILE A 68 7.44 -14.62 10.52
CA ILE A 68 6.22 -14.62 9.70
C ILE A 68 6.07 -13.29 8.96
N THR A 69 6.30 -12.17 9.65
CA THR A 69 6.23 -10.83 9.06
C THR A 69 7.28 -10.67 7.96
N LYS A 70 8.53 -11.09 8.24
CA LYS A 70 9.63 -11.02 7.27
C LYS A 70 9.31 -11.78 5.99
N GLU A 71 8.87 -13.04 6.10
CA GLU A 71 8.49 -13.85 4.94
C GLU A 71 7.33 -13.23 4.15
N ALA A 72 6.32 -12.71 4.85
CA ALA A 72 5.19 -12.03 4.20
C ALA A 72 5.62 -10.78 3.44
N CYS A 73 6.52 -9.97 4.03
CA CYS A 73 7.10 -8.80 3.39
C CYS A 73 7.94 -9.18 2.16
N GLU A 74 8.85 -10.15 2.28
CA GLU A 74 9.69 -10.61 1.17
C GLU A 74 8.85 -11.11 -0.01
N ARG A 75 7.81 -11.88 0.26
CA ARG A 75 6.89 -12.38 -0.76
C ARG A 75 6.08 -11.25 -1.40
N GLY A 76 5.56 -10.32 -0.58
CA GLY A 76 4.85 -9.13 -1.05
C GLY A 76 5.73 -8.30 -1.97
N THR A 77 6.93 -7.97 -1.53
CA THR A 77 7.91 -7.20 -2.31
C THR A 77 8.23 -7.89 -3.65
N ALA A 78 8.45 -9.21 -3.65
CA ALA A 78 8.71 -9.93 -4.90
C ALA A 78 7.55 -9.85 -5.90
N THR A 79 6.29 -9.90 -5.43
CA THR A 79 5.11 -9.76 -6.29
C THR A 79 4.99 -8.33 -6.81
N HIS A 80 5.16 -7.31 -5.96
CA HIS A 80 5.13 -5.90 -6.35
C HIS A 80 6.22 -5.60 -7.38
N ASN A 81 7.47 -5.97 -7.11
CA ASN A 81 8.60 -5.74 -8.03
C ASN A 81 8.36 -6.40 -9.40
N GLY A 82 7.83 -7.63 -9.43
CA GLY A 82 7.54 -8.32 -10.68
C GLY A 82 6.48 -7.62 -11.54
N LEU A 83 5.45 -7.04 -10.92
CA LEU A 83 4.42 -6.25 -11.60
C LEU A 83 4.96 -4.88 -12.01
N GLU A 84 5.70 -4.22 -11.13
CA GLU A 84 6.35 -2.94 -11.38
C GLU A 84 7.32 -3.03 -12.56
N ASP A 85 8.25 -3.99 -12.52
CA ASP A 85 9.22 -4.22 -13.58
C ASP A 85 8.52 -4.54 -14.92
N GLY A 86 7.44 -5.32 -14.86
CA GLY A 86 6.61 -5.61 -16.02
C GLY A 86 5.99 -4.35 -16.63
N ILE A 87 5.42 -3.46 -15.83
CA ILE A 87 4.86 -2.20 -16.29
C ILE A 87 5.97 -1.28 -16.84
N LYS A 88 7.04 -1.09 -16.09
CA LYS A 88 8.16 -0.20 -16.48
C LYS A 88 8.87 -0.69 -17.75
N GLY A 89 9.06 -2.00 -17.89
CA GLY A 89 9.69 -2.60 -19.06
C GLY A 89 8.84 -2.56 -20.33
N SER A 90 7.54 -2.53 -20.19
CA SER A 90 6.56 -2.65 -21.29
C SER A 90 6.06 -1.31 -21.81
N SER A 91 6.46 -0.19 -21.24
CA SER A 91 5.90 1.10 -21.59
C SER A 91 6.88 2.25 -21.46
N MET A 92 6.33 3.29 -21.26
CA MET A 92 6.51 4.70 -21.05
C MET A 92 7.67 5.12 -20.18
N PHE A 93 8.17 4.25 -19.32
CA PHE A 93 9.24 4.60 -18.39
C PHE A 93 10.64 4.41 -18.98
N LYS A 94 10.80 3.99 -20.23
CA LYS A 94 12.15 3.97 -20.84
C LYS A 94 12.84 5.32 -20.72
N ASP A 95 12.10 6.39 -21.03
CA ASP A 95 12.63 7.76 -20.94
C ASP A 95 12.71 8.26 -19.51
N ALA A 96 11.76 7.86 -18.67
CA ALA A 96 11.78 8.18 -17.24
C ALA A 96 12.84 7.38 -16.47
N ILE A 97 13.11 6.14 -16.83
CA ILE A 97 14.21 5.34 -16.30
C ILE A 97 15.54 5.96 -16.72
N GLN A 98 15.66 6.43 -17.96
CA GLN A 98 16.82 7.17 -18.42
C GLN A 98 17.00 8.46 -17.62
N TYR A 99 15.93 9.21 -17.39
CA TYR A 99 15.91 10.40 -16.56
C TYR A 99 16.30 10.11 -15.09
N LEU A 100 15.82 9.01 -14.49
CA LEU A 100 16.21 8.56 -13.16
C LEU A 100 17.67 8.07 -13.10
N THR A 101 18.16 7.43 -14.16
CA THR A 101 19.54 6.91 -14.22
C THR A 101 20.54 8.05 -14.35
N GLU A 102 20.17 9.14 -14.99
CA GLU A 102 20.97 10.36 -15.08
C GLU A 102 21.02 11.12 -13.74
N VAL A 103 19.97 10.98 -12.91
CA VAL A 103 19.93 11.53 -11.54
C VAL A 103 20.37 10.46 -10.54
N LYS A 104 21.66 10.21 -10.43
CA LYS A 104 22.31 9.25 -9.49
C LYS A 104 22.08 9.51 -7.99
N THR A 105 20.93 10.05 -7.56
CA THR A 105 20.73 10.67 -6.24
C THR A 105 19.55 10.13 -5.43
N GLY A 106 18.90 9.03 -5.84
CA GLY A 106 17.70 8.54 -5.14
C GLY A 106 16.46 9.42 -5.32
N ARG A 107 16.44 10.31 -6.32
CA ARG A 107 15.27 11.11 -6.67
C ARG A 107 14.14 10.21 -7.14
N CYS A 108 12.94 10.41 -6.57
CA CYS A 108 11.72 9.75 -7.02
C CYS A 108 11.11 10.51 -8.21
N ILE A 109 10.59 9.78 -9.20
CA ILE A 109 9.59 10.37 -10.10
C ILE A 109 8.29 10.50 -9.30
N THR A 110 7.68 11.68 -9.39
CA THR A 110 6.50 11.99 -8.60
C THR A 110 5.32 12.37 -9.48
N VAL A 111 4.13 12.39 -8.88
CA VAL A 111 2.92 12.88 -9.52
C VAL A 111 3.10 14.29 -10.09
N ALA A 112 3.91 15.14 -9.45
CA ALA A 112 4.19 16.50 -9.93
C ALA A 112 5.04 16.54 -11.23
N ASP A 113 5.77 15.48 -11.53
CA ASP A 113 6.58 15.37 -12.75
C ASP A 113 5.73 14.98 -13.98
N ILE A 114 4.57 14.32 -13.77
CA ILE A 114 3.72 13.77 -14.85
C ILE A 114 3.45 14.73 -16.01
N PRO A 115 3.10 16.01 -15.79
CA PRO A 115 2.84 16.93 -16.89
C PRO A 115 4.02 17.17 -17.83
N ASN A 116 5.24 16.85 -17.40
CA ASN A 116 6.47 17.03 -18.15
C ASN A 116 7.02 15.70 -18.72
N LEU A 117 6.43 14.55 -18.35
CA LEU A 117 6.85 13.25 -18.86
C LEU A 117 6.20 12.98 -20.22
N GLN A 118 7.00 12.47 -21.16
CA GLN A 118 6.46 11.91 -22.38
C GLN A 118 5.80 10.58 -22.06
N ALA A 119 4.48 10.54 -22.24
CA ALA A 119 3.70 9.36 -21.95
C ALA A 119 3.66 8.44 -23.17
N HIS A 120 4.17 7.23 -23.03
CA HIS A 120 3.96 6.14 -23.99
C HIS A 120 2.87 5.21 -23.44
N PRO A 121 1.94 4.72 -24.24
CA PRO A 121 0.95 3.73 -23.80
C PRO A 121 1.62 2.44 -23.34
N LEU A 122 1.05 1.79 -22.32
CA LEU A 122 1.48 0.46 -21.91
C LEU A 122 1.27 -0.53 -23.05
N ASP A 123 2.31 -1.24 -23.46
CA ASP A 123 2.20 -2.38 -24.36
C ASP A 123 1.76 -3.61 -23.54
N ILE A 124 0.49 -3.97 -23.69
CA ILE A 124 -0.13 -5.04 -22.90
C ILE A 124 0.47 -6.41 -23.23
N GLU A 125 0.93 -6.64 -24.47
CA GLU A 125 1.53 -7.92 -24.84
C GLU A 125 2.92 -8.07 -24.22
N GLN A 126 3.73 -7.03 -24.23
CA GLN A 126 5.01 -7.03 -23.51
C GLN A 126 4.81 -7.20 -22.02
N PHE A 127 3.78 -6.57 -21.42
CA PHE A 127 3.46 -6.74 -20.01
C PHE A 127 3.04 -8.19 -19.68
N LYS A 128 2.24 -8.82 -20.52
CA LYS A 128 1.89 -10.24 -20.39
C LYS A 128 3.13 -11.13 -20.42
N GLU A 129 4.03 -10.91 -21.36
CA GLU A 129 5.29 -11.66 -21.48
C GLU A 129 6.17 -11.46 -20.25
N ALA A 130 6.37 -10.21 -19.81
CA ALA A 130 7.18 -9.87 -18.65
C ALA A 130 6.68 -10.51 -17.35
N THR A 131 5.37 -10.69 -17.23
CA THR A 131 4.72 -11.33 -16.08
C THR A 131 4.43 -12.81 -16.29
N ASN A 132 5.02 -13.43 -17.33
CA ASN A 132 4.84 -14.84 -17.69
C ASN A 132 3.36 -15.27 -17.87
N ASN A 133 2.52 -14.38 -18.35
CA ASN A 133 1.09 -14.58 -18.55
C ASN A 133 0.31 -15.07 -17.29
N LYS A 134 0.77 -14.68 -16.11
CA LYS A 134 0.20 -15.15 -14.84
C LYS A 134 -1.12 -14.48 -14.43
N TYR A 135 -1.41 -13.25 -14.90
CA TYR A 135 -2.42 -12.38 -14.32
C TYR A 135 -3.47 -11.90 -15.33
N PRO A 136 -4.28 -12.81 -15.93
CA PRO A 136 -5.28 -12.44 -16.94
C PRO A 136 -6.29 -11.39 -16.43
N GLU A 137 -6.61 -11.38 -15.15
CA GLU A 137 -7.52 -10.42 -14.53
C GLU A 137 -6.90 -9.00 -14.51
N ILE A 138 -5.58 -8.90 -14.29
CA ILE A 138 -4.86 -7.62 -14.33
C ILE A 138 -4.78 -7.10 -15.77
N TYR A 139 -4.46 -7.98 -16.73
CA TYR A 139 -4.38 -7.60 -18.15
C TYR A 139 -5.70 -7.04 -18.67
N SER A 140 -6.81 -7.65 -18.26
CA SER A 140 -8.16 -7.20 -18.65
C SER A 140 -8.46 -5.81 -18.09
N VAL A 141 -8.08 -5.54 -16.84
CA VAL A 141 -8.27 -4.22 -16.23
C VAL A 141 -7.38 -3.17 -16.88
N PHE A 142 -6.12 -3.50 -17.16
CA PHE A 142 -5.21 -2.56 -17.83
C PHE A 142 -5.66 -2.26 -19.27
N GLN A 143 -6.07 -3.29 -20.03
CA GLN A 143 -6.63 -3.09 -21.37
C GLN A 143 -7.86 -2.17 -21.33
N TYR A 144 -8.75 -2.37 -20.34
CA TYR A 144 -9.91 -1.50 -20.14
C TYR A 144 -9.53 -0.02 -19.99
N TYR A 145 -8.46 0.29 -19.23
CA TYR A 145 -7.99 1.66 -19.05
C TYR A 145 -7.27 2.19 -20.29
N ILE A 146 -6.43 1.37 -20.95
CA ILE A 146 -5.73 1.73 -22.19
C ILE A 146 -6.74 2.12 -23.29
N ASP A 147 -7.76 1.30 -23.50
CA ASP A 147 -8.81 1.54 -24.50
C ASP A 147 -9.60 2.85 -24.25
N ARG A 148 -9.55 3.38 -23.03
CA ARG A 148 -10.19 4.63 -22.62
C ARG A 148 -9.24 5.82 -22.55
N GLY A 149 -8.03 5.66 -23.08
CA GLY A 149 -7.03 6.72 -23.18
C GLY A 149 -6.36 7.06 -21.85
N TYR A 150 -6.34 6.14 -20.89
CA TYR A 150 -5.54 6.30 -19.68
C TYR A 150 -4.09 5.91 -19.95
N THR A 151 -3.21 6.70 -19.39
CA THR A 151 -1.80 6.39 -19.23
C THR A 151 -1.59 5.70 -17.89
N ILE A 152 -0.82 4.61 -17.86
CA ILE A 152 -0.59 3.81 -16.65
C ILE A 152 0.82 4.07 -16.15
N TYR A 153 0.95 4.54 -14.91
CA TYR A 153 2.21 4.73 -14.21
C TYR A 153 2.31 3.73 -13.04
N SER A 154 3.50 3.20 -12.81
CA SER A 154 3.79 2.33 -11.68
C SER A 154 4.80 2.96 -10.75
N GLU A 155 4.67 2.69 -9.44
CA GLU A 155 5.60 3.14 -8.39
C GLU A 155 5.91 4.63 -8.49
N ILE A 156 4.86 5.44 -8.59
CA ILE A 156 5.01 6.88 -8.70
C ILE A 156 4.95 7.55 -7.33
N GLY A 157 5.97 8.34 -7.00
CA GLY A 157 6.03 9.09 -5.76
C GLY A 157 4.92 10.15 -5.68
N SER A 158 4.39 10.36 -4.48
CA SER A 158 3.48 11.45 -4.19
C SER A 158 3.91 12.11 -2.89
N PHE A 159 3.96 13.44 -2.85
CA PHE A 159 4.30 14.17 -1.63
C PHE A 159 3.59 15.52 -1.58
N VAL A 160 3.27 15.96 -0.38
CA VAL A 160 2.58 17.22 -0.11
C VAL A 160 3.38 18.01 0.93
N PRO A 161 4.14 19.02 0.50
CA PRO A 161 5.06 19.77 1.38
C PRO A 161 4.38 20.40 2.59
N GLU A 162 3.19 20.97 2.44
CA GLU A 162 2.43 21.58 3.52
C GLU A 162 1.88 20.60 4.56
N LEU A 163 1.99 19.30 4.29
CA LEU A 163 1.61 18.24 5.22
C LEU A 163 2.81 17.43 5.69
N LEU A 164 3.97 17.60 5.07
CA LEU A 164 5.13 16.73 5.24
C LEU A 164 4.70 15.25 5.17
N LEU A 165 3.86 14.92 4.19
CA LEU A 165 3.40 13.56 3.89
C LEU A 165 3.91 13.14 2.52
N SER A 166 4.35 11.89 2.44
CA SER A 166 4.79 11.27 1.19
C SER A 166 4.43 9.80 1.14
N GLY A 167 4.57 9.22 -0.04
CA GLY A 167 4.47 7.79 -0.26
C GLY A 167 4.51 7.47 -1.75
N THR A 168 4.41 6.21 -2.06
CA THR A 168 4.46 5.69 -3.43
C THR A 168 3.11 5.07 -3.79
N ILE A 169 2.64 5.36 -4.98
CA ILE A 169 1.40 4.83 -5.55
C ILE A 169 1.79 3.67 -6.45
N ASP A 170 1.30 2.47 -6.17
CA ASP A 170 1.64 1.25 -6.92
C ASP A 170 1.26 1.39 -8.40
N VAL A 171 0.02 1.83 -8.68
CA VAL A 171 -0.45 2.07 -10.04
C VAL A 171 -1.34 3.31 -10.10
N LEU A 172 -0.98 4.25 -10.94
CA LEU A 172 -1.77 5.43 -11.28
C LEU A 172 -2.19 5.37 -12.75
N CYS A 173 -3.48 5.18 -13.00
CA CYS A 173 -4.08 5.32 -14.32
C CYS A 173 -4.60 6.75 -14.48
N ILE A 174 -4.06 7.53 -15.41
CA ILE A 174 -4.35 8.96 -15.52
C ILE A 174 -4.66 9.37 -16.96
N ARG A 175 -5.54 10.33 -17.11
CA ARG A 175 -5.86 11.07 -18.33
C ARG A 175 -6.07 12.56 -17.97
N PRO A 176 -6.16 13.46 -18.97
CA PRO A 176 -6.18 14.91 -18.69
C PRO A 176 -7.30 15.41 -17.77
N ASP A 177 -8.43 14.67 -17.69
CA ASP A 177 -9.62 15.09 -16.94
C ASP A 177 -9.89 14.30 -15.66
N ARG A 178 -9.19 13.19 -15.40
CA ARG A 178 -9.40 12.31 -14.25
C ARG A 178 -8.31 11.29 -14.06
N PHE A 179 -8.31 10.63 -12.89
CA PHE A 179 -7.42 9.51 -12.61
C PHE A 179 -8.10 8.40 -11.79
N VAL A 180 -7.47 7.24 -11.79
CA VAL A 180 -7.80 6.07 -10.96
C VAL A 180 -6.52 5.60 -10.29
N ILE A 181 -6.61 5.19 -9.03
CA ILE A 181 -5.50 4.54 -8.30
C ILE A 181 -5.83 3.07 -8.10
N LEU A 182 -4.87 2.22 -8.43
CA LEU A 182 -4.90 0.79 -8.16
C LEU A 182 -3.71 0.45 -7.27
N ASP A 183 -3.87 -0.54 -6.39
CA ASP A 183 -2.85 -0.90 -5.41
C ASP A 183 -2.83 -2.42 -5.21
N TRP A 184 -1.64 -2.99 -5.08
CA TRP A 184 -1.43 -4.43 -4.96
C TRP A 184 -1.43 -4.86 -3.50
N LYS A 185 -2.13 -5.95 -3.20
CA LYS A 185 -2.11 -6.54 -1.86
C LYS A 185 -1.94 -8.05 -1.92
N THR A 186 -1.11 -8.58 -1.02
CA THR A 186 -0.75 -10.00 -0.96
C THR A 186 -1.07 -10.63 0.40
N ASN A 187 -2.06 -10.07 1.10
CA ASN A 187 -2.47 -10.59 2.41
C ASN A 187 -2.89 -12.05 2.32
N LYS A 188 -2.38 -12.87 3.24
CA LYS A 188 -2.63 -14.33 3.23
C LYS A 188 -4.10 -14.73 3.39
N ASP A 189 -4.88 -13.94 4.12
CA ASP A 189 -6.26 -14.24 4.48
C ASP A 189 -7.28 -13.39 3.69
N GLY A 190 -6.81 -12.65 2.65
CA GLY A 190 -7.64 -11.73 1.89
C GLY A 190 -7.85 -10.39 2.58
N LEU A 191 -8.85 -9.66 2.12
CA LEU A 191 -9.22 -8.35 2.66
C LEU A 191 -10.47 -8.47 3.52
N HIS A 192 -10.38 -7.92 4.73
CA HIS A 192 -11.49 -7.84 5.67
C HIS A 192 -11.86 -6.37 5.89
N PHE A 193 -13.14 -6.06 5.85
CA PHE A 193 -13.69 -4.73 6.16
C PHE A 193 -14.34 -4.67 7.55
N THR A 194 -14.21 -5.78 8.31
CA THR A 194 -14.58 -5.86 9.73
C THR A 194 -13.37 -6.34 10.54
N SER A 195 -13.21 -5.83 11.75
CA SER A 195 -12.17 -6.28 12.67
C SER A 195 -12.53 -7.63 13.28
N GLY A 196 -11.54 -8.52 13.40
CA GLY A 196 -11.83 -9.85 13.94
C GLY A 196 -10.69 -10.84 13.78
N PHE A 197 -11.04 -12.10 13.92
CA PHE A 197 -10.13 -13.22 13.79
C PHE A 197 -10.88 -14.50 13.38
N TYR A 198 -10.16 -15.44 12.77
CA TYR A 198 -10.72 -16.76 12.49
C TYR A 198 -10.73 -17.62 13.75
N ARG A 199 -11.88 -18.28 14.01
CA ARG A 199 -12.02 -19.24 15.12
C ARG A 199 -11.04 -20.39 14.98
N LYS A 200 -10.59 -20.93 16.13
CA LYS A 200 -9.70 -22.10 16.16
C LYS A 200 -10.48 -23.34 16.54
N ASP A 201 -10.26 -24.42 15.79
CA ASP A 201 -10.60 -25.77 16.23
C ASP A 201 -9.53 -26.25 17.22
N LYS A 202 -9.86 -26.20 18.50
CA LYS A 202 -8.97 -26.66 19.60
C LYS A 202 -8.94 -28.17 19.75
N LYS A 203 -9.87 -28.93 19.12
CA LYS A 203 -9.91 -30.37 19.16
C LYS A 203 -8.94 -30.98 18.13
N ALA A 204 -8.66 -30.27 17.05
CA ALA A 204 -7.67 -30.67 16.05
C ALA A 204 -6.26 -30.72 16.65
N LYS A 205 -5.46 -31.70 16.25
CA LYS A 205 -4.05 -31.85 16.66
C LYS A 205 -3.16 -31.90 15.40
N PRO A 206 -2.40 -30.85 15.08
CA PRO A 206 -2.30 -29.56 15.79
C PRO A 206 -3.59 -28.73 15.69
N VAL A 207 -3.74 -27.75 16.61
CA VAL A 207 -4.85 -26.78 16.58
C VAL A 207 -4.87 -26.05 15.22
N GLN A 208 -6.03 -26.01 14.58
CA GLN A 208 -6.21 -25.43 13.24
C GLN A 208 -7.13 -24.20 13.28
N LEU A 209 -6.95 -23.31 12.30
CA LEU A 209 -7.93 -22.25 12.02
C LEU A 209 -9.13 -22.86 11.28
N THR A 210 -10.32 -22.39 11.61
CA THR A 210 -11.54 -22.64 10.84
C THR A 210 -11.81 -21.46 9.92
N ASN A 211 -12.74 -21.59 9.00
CA ASN A 211 -13.21 -20.50 8.13
C ASN A 211 -14.28 -19.62 8.81
N GLU A 212 -14.52 -19.80 10.08
CA GLU A 212 -15.50 -19.00 10.84
C GLU A 212 -14.85 -17.71 11.33
N TRP A 213 -15.32 -16.57 10.82
CA TRP A 213 -14.87 -15.24 11.22
C TRP A 213 -15.60 -14.77 12.47
N CYS A 214 -14.88 -14.32 13.48
CA CYS A 214 -15.40 -13.78 14.73
C CYS A 214 -15.11 -12.27 14.76
N ASN A 215 -16.14 -11.44 14.61
CA ASN A 215 -16.01 -9.99 14.68
C ASN A 215 -15.66 -9.54 16.10
N THR A 216 -14.79 -8.55 16.21
CA THR A 216 -14.42 -7.89 17.48
C THR A 216 -14.98 -6.47 17.57
N HIS A 217 -15.38 -5.89 16.44
CA HIS A 217 -15.88 -4.51 16.34
C HIS A 217 -14.91 -3.47 16.96
N GLU A 218 -13.61 -3.73 16.86
CA GLU A 218 -12.62 -2.75 17.27
C GLU A 218 -12.61 -1.60 16.26
N MET A 219 -12.87 -0.37 16.71
CA MET A 219 -12.97 0.80 15.87
C MET A 219 -11.64 1.55 15.78
N MET A 220 -11.41 2.26 14.69
CA MET A 220 -10.31 3.19 14.56
C MET A 220 -10.55 4.46 15.39
N LEU A 221 -9.50 5.30 15.53
CA LEU A 221 -9.58 6.59 16.22
C LEU A 221 -10.13 7.67 15.27
N PRO A 222 -10.76 8.75 15.79
CA PRO A 222 -11.21 9.86 14.97
C PRO A 222 -10.06 10.44 14.10
N PRO A 223 -10.36 10.88 12.85
CA PRO A 223 -11.68 11.03 12.22
C PRO A 223 -12.29 9.75 11.67
N PHE A 224 -11.62 8.60 11.79
CA PHE A 224 -12.05 7.30 11.24
C PHE A 224 -12.85 6.44 12.24
N GLY A 225 -13.38 7.02 13.33
CA GLY A 225 -14.04 6.30 14.40
C GLY A 225 -15.33 5.53 14.03
N HIS A 226 -15.80 5.67 12.80
CA HIS A 226 -16.91 4.89 12.23
C HIS A 226 -16.42 3.69 11.38
N LEU A 227 -15.11 3.55 11.17
CA LEU A 227 -14.50 2.42 10.49
C LEU A 227 -13.90 1.44 11.48
N GLU A 228 -14.06 0.15 11.23
CA GLU A 228 -13.43 -0.89 12.03
C GLU A 228 -11.93 -0.99 11.74
N ASN A 229 -11.14 -1.27 12.78
CA ASN A 229 -9.68 -1.43 12.71
C ASN A 229 -9.31 -2.75 12.02
N CYS A 230 -9.22 -2.73 10.69
CA CYS A 230 -8.93 -3.90 9.86
C CYS A 230 -8.16 -3.52 8.59
N ASN A 231 -7.55 -4.51 7.93
CA ASN A 231 -6.70 -4.28 6.77
C ASN A 231 -7.44 -3.59 5.60
N GLY A 232 -8.68 -3.97 5.29
CA GLY A 232 -9.46 -3.34 4.22
C GLY A 232 -9.71 -1.85 4.44
N ASN A 233 -10.00 -1.45 5.69
CA ASN A 233 -10.20 -0.04 6.04
C ASN A 233 -8.88 0.74 6.07
N HIS A 234 -7.77 0.12 6.53
CA HIS A 234 -6.44 0.76 6.43
C HIS A 234 -6.06 1.06 4.99
N TYR A 235 -6.31 0.13 4.06
CA TYR A 235 -6.06 0.34 2.63
C TYR A 235 -7.04 1.34 2.01
N THR A 236 -8.29 1.38 2.49
CA THR A 236 -9.26 2.41 2.08
C THR A 236 -8.74 3.82 2.41
N ILE A 237 -8.21 4.00 3.62
CA ILE A 237 -7.61 5.27 4.05
C ILE A 237 -6.34 5.55 3.23
N GLN A 238 -5.48 4.55 3.01
CA GLN A 238 -4.25 4.69 2.22
C GLN A 238 -4.55 5.20 0.81
N LEU A 239 -5.43 4.51 0.06
CA LEU A 239 -5.77 4.90 -1.30
C LEU A 239 -6.49 6.26 -1.35
N SER A 240 -7.39 6.51 -0.41
CA SER A 240 -8.07 7.80 -0.31
C SER A 240 -7.11 8.94 -0.02
N THR A 241 -6.07 8.69 0.77
CA THR A 241 -5.01 9.66 1.05
C THR A 241 -4.22 9.97 -0.22
N TYR A 242 -3.78 8.94 -0.95
CA TYR A 242 -3.11 9.14 -2.23
C TYR A 242 -4.00 9.86 -3.25
N ALA A 243 -5.28 9.50 -3.33
CA ALA A 243 -6.21 10.19 -4.22
C ALA A 243 -6.28 11.70 -3.90
N ARG A 244 -6.39 12.02 -2.61
CA ARG A 244 -6.44 13.42 -2.18
C ARG A 244 -5.14 14.17 -2.47
N MET A 245 -3.99 13.53 -2.31
CA MET A 245 -2.68 14.10 -2.66
C MET A 245 -2.59 14.37 -4.17
N VAL A 246 -3.00 13.43 -5.03
CA VAL A 246 -3.01 13.61 -6.50
C VAL A 246 -3.95 14.75 -6.89
N GLU A 247 -5.15 14.85 -6.30
CA GLU A 247 -6.07 15.97 -6.54
C GLU A 247 -5.44 17.33 -6.19
N MET A 248 -4.70 17.40 -5.08
CA MET A 248 -4.01 18.63 -4.66
C MET A 248 -2.86 19.00 -5.60
N ILE A 249 -2.13 18.01 -6.12
CA ILE A 249 -0.97 18.23 -6.99
C ILE A 249 -1.39 18.61 -8.41
N LEU A 250 -2.33 17.86 -9.01
CA LEU A 250 -2.69 17.99 -10.42
C LEU A 250 -3.99 18.75 -10.68
N ASN A 251 -4.79 19.01 -9.64
CA ASN A 251 -6.11 19.65 -9.75
C ASN A 251 -7.07 18.93 -10.71
N ILE A 252 -7.05 17.61 -10.72
CA ILE A 252 -7.98 16.75 -11.46
C ILE A 252 -8.66 15.76 -10.50
N PRO A 253 -9.94 15.37 -10.74
CA PRO A 253 -10.69 14.54 -9.80
C PRO A 253 -10.28 13.07 -9.85
N CYS A 254 -10.34 12.43 -8.68
CA CYS A 254 -10.30 10.97 -8.58
C CYS A 254 -11.59 10.37 -9.12
N TYR A 255 -11.48 9.43 -10.05
CA TYR A 255 -12.62 8.72 -10.66
C TYR A 255 -12.87 7.34 -10.03
N GLY A 256 -11.86 6.73 -9.42
CA GLY A 256 -12.00 5.44 -8.79
C GLY A 256 -10.76 4.99 -8.03
N LEU A 257 -11.00 4.08 -7.08
CA LEU A 257 -9.96 3.43 -6.28
C LEU A 257 -10.18 1.92 -6.33
N GLY A 258 -9.11 1.15 -6.52
CA GLY A 258 -9.18 -0.29 -6.59
C GLY A 258 -8.04 -0.97 -5.85
N LEU A 259 -8.36 -2.08 -5.18
CA LEU A 259 -7.36 -2.99 -4.63
C LEU A 259 -7.34 -4.27 -5.45
N CYS A 260 -6.16 -4.67 -5.88
CA CYS A 260 -5.90 -5.95 -6.50
C CYS A 260 -5.28 -6.87 -5.46
N HIS A 261 -6.04 -7.81 -4.95
CA HIS A 261 -5.53 -8.81 -4.03
C HIS A 261 -5.04 -10.03 -4.80
N ILE A 262 -3.75 -10.33 -4.64
CA ILE A 262 -3.07 -11.48 -5.27
C ILE A 262 -2.82 -12.51 -4.17
N GLN A 263 -3.69 -13.51 -4.13
CA GLN A 263 -3.64 -14.58 -3.12
C GLN A 263 -2.57 -15.60 -3.45
N THR A 264 -1.57 -15.72 -2.60
CA THR A 264 -0.58 -16.81 -2.67
C THR A 264 -1.29 -18.15 -2.50
N PRO A 265 -0.99 -19.17 -3.32
CA PRO A 265 -1.53 -20.51 -3.17
C PRO A 265 -0.90 -21.20 -1.95
N PHE A 266 -1.64 -21.28 -0.86
CA PHE A 266 -1.22 -22.02 0.32
C PHE A 266 -1.82 -23.41 0.35
N VAL A 267 -1.09 -24.38 0.91
CA VAL A 267 -1.67 -25.67 1.31
C VAL A 267 -2.75 -25.41 2.34
N LYS A 268 -3.94 -25.98 2.13
CA LYS A 268 -5.12 -25.70 2.96
C LYS A 268 -5.49 -26.89 3.84
N ASN A 269 -6.00 -26.60 5.01
CA ASN A 269 -6.60 -27.59 5.91
C ASN A 269 -8.04 -27.95 5.48
N GLN A 270 -8.70 -28.83 6.22
CA GLN A 270 -10.08 -29.25 5.97
C GLN A 270 -11.13 -28.12 5.98
N TYR A 271 -10.80 -26.96 6.55
CA TYR A 271 -11.64 -25.76 6.58
C TYR A 271 -11.30 -24.76 5.48
N GLY A 272 -10.38 -25.12 4.55
CA GLY A 272 -9.92 -24.23 3.50
C GLY A 272 -8.93 -23.15 3.97
N MET A 273 -8.45 -23.22 5.21
CA MET A 273 -7.52 -22.25 5.79
C MET A 273 -6.06 -22.65 5.59
N PRO A 274 -5.14 -21.67 5.41
CA PRO A 274 -3.72 -21.95 5.23
C PRO A 274 -3.12 -22.78 6.37
N LEU A 275 -2.39 -23.83 6.02
CA LEU A 275 -1.65 -24.66 6.98
C LEU A 275 -0.30 -24.02 7.33
N ARG A 276 0.19 -24.37 8.51
CA ARG A 276 1.53 -24.04 8.97
C ARG A 276 2.41 -25.27 9.11
N ASP A 277 3.66 -25.15 8.73
CA ASP A 277 4.67 -26.16 8.93
C ASP A 277 5.07 -26.28 10.43
N LYS A 278 5.99 -27.20 10.72
CA LYS A 278 6.50 -27.41 12.10
C LYS A 278 7.23 -26.19 12.69
N ARG A 279 7.68 -25.27 11.85
CA ARG A 279 8.33 -24.02 12.26
C ARG A 279 7.32 -22.88 12.48
N GLY A 280 6.03 -23.09 12.16
CA GLY A 280 4.97 -22.12 12.27
C GLY A 280 4.79 -21.24 11.01
N MET A 281 5.54 -21.51 9.94
CA MET A 281 5.47 -20.79 8.67
C MET A 281 4.35 -21.37 7.79
N TYR A 282 3.80 -20.53 6.89
CA TYR A 282 2.74 -21.00 5.99
C TYR A 282 3.31 -21.87 4.86
N GLU A 283 2.68 -23.00 4.61
CA GLU A 283 3.08 -23.92 3.53
C GLU A 283 2.53 -23.41 2.19
N ILE A 284 3.43 -23.16 1.23
CA ILE A 284 3.06 -22.78 -0.14
C ILE A 284 2.74 -24.04 -0.95
N ASP A 285 1.59 -24.03 -1.63
CA ASP A 285 1.26 -25.06 -2.61
C ASP A 285 2.01 -24.78 -3.92
N LYS A 286 3.06 -25.56 -4.17
CA LYS A 286 3.93 -25.40 -5.35
C LYS A 286 3.21 -25.66 -6.68
N ASN A 287 2.08 -26.35 -6.66
CA ASN A 287 1.27 -26.66 -7.85
C ASN A 287 0.05 -25.72 -7.96
N GLY A 288 -0.20 -24.93 -6.93
CA GLY A 288 -1.28 -23.95 -6.91
C GLY A 288 -0.99 -22.74 -7.78
N LYS A 289 -2.05 -22.08 -8.22
CA LYS A 289 -1.95 -20.80 -8.93
C LYS A 289 -2.37 -19.65 -8.01
N GLU A 290 -1.74 -18.49 -8.18
CA GLU A 290 -2.18 -17.26 -7.54
C GLU A 290 -3.59 -16.93 -8.01
N VAL A 291 -4.40 -16.40 -7.10
CA VAL A 291 -5.78 -15.98 -7.39
C VAL A 291 -5.86 -14.46 -7.24
N VAL A 292 -6.27 -13.82 -8.31
CA VAL A 292 -6.44 -12.36 -8.35
C VAL A 292 -7.90 -11.99 -8.07
N THR A 293 -8.11 -11.09 -7.13
CA THR A 293 -9.44 -10.57 -6.79
C THR A 293 -9.40 -9.04 -6.73
N TRP A 294 -10.32 -8.40 -7.45
CA TRP A 294 -10.45 -6.94 -7.44
C TRP A 294 -11.51 -6.47 -6.47
N TYR A 295 -11.18 -5.41 -5.71
CA TYR A 295 -12.08 -4.73 -4.79
C TYR A 295 -12.21 -3.28 -5.21
N HIS A 296 -13.44 -2.83 -5.38
CA HIS A 296 -13.73 -1.40 -5.53
C HIS A 296 -13.70 -0.73 -4.15
N ILE A 297 -12.95 0.35 -4.02
CA ILE A 297 -12.75 1.07 -2.76
C ILE A 297 -13.48 2.40 -2.80
N LYS A 298 -14.26 2.66 -1.76
CA LYS A 298 -14.94 3.93 -1.59
C LYS A 298 -13.93 5.03 -1.27
N TYR A 299 -13.98 6.15 -2.00
CA TYR A 299 -13.20 7.33 -1.68
C TYR A 299 -13.83 8.06 -0.48
N ILE A 300 -13.11 8.13 0.63
CA ILE A 300 -13.54 8.78 1.89
C ILE A 300 -12.89 10.15 2.04
N ARG A 301 -13.20 11.05 1.10
CA ARG A 301 -12.54 12.37 0.96
C ARG A 301 -12.66 13.23 2.22
N ASN A 302 -13.84 13.30 2.83
CA ASN A 302 -14.10 14.17 3.97
C ASN A 302 -13.27 13.78 5.20
N GLU A 303 -13.14 12.48 5.44
CA GLU A 303 -12.32 11.93 6.52
C GLU A 303 -10.83 12.20 6.27
N ILE A 304 -10.39 12.12 5.00
CA ILE A 304 -9.01 12.46 4.64
C ILE A 304 -8.75 13.96 4.81
N ASP A 305 -9.67 14.82 4.41
CA ASP A 305 -9.54 16.27 4.62
C ASP A 305 -9.45 16.61 6.12
N ALA A 306 -10.23 15.93 6.98
CA ALA A 306 -10.13 16.05 8.44
C ALA A 306 -8.76 15.57 8.96
N MET A 307 -8.26 14.42 8.50
CA MET A 307 -6.92 13.92 8.84
C MET A 307 -5.82 14.91 8.41
N PHE A 308 -5.94 15.52 7.23
CA PHE A 308 -4.99 16.53 6.77
C PHE A 308 -5.03 17.79 7.63
N GLN A 309 -6.21 18.19 8.09
CA GLN A 309 -6.35 19.31 9.02
C GLN A 309 -5.68 19.01 10.37
N ASP A 310 -5.88 17.83 10.95
CA ASP A 310 -5.20 17.39 12.16
C ASP A 310 -3.68 17.44 11.99
N ARG A 311 -3.19 16.97 10.83
CA ARG A 311 -1.76 16.98 10.50
C ARG A 311 -1.22 18.42 10.43
N ARG A 312 -1.93 19.36 9.80
CA ARG A 312 -1.53 20.79 9.77
C ARG A 312 -1.47 21.40 11.16
N ILE A 313 -2.47 21.14 11.99
CA ILE A 313 -2.51 21.61 13.39
C ILE A 313 -1.28 21.08 14.14
N TYR A 314 -0.98 19.78 14.01
CA TYR A 314 0.18 19.16 14.63
C TYR A 314 1.49 19.82 14.17
N LEU A 315 1.71 19.96 12.86
CA LEU A 315 2.94 20.55 12.30
C LEU A 315 3.13 21.99 12.75
N ASN A 316 2.06 22.78 12.74
CA ASN A 316 2.09 24.18 13.23
C ASN A 316 2.43 24.23 14.73
N SER A 317 1.84 23.36 15.55
CA SER A 317 2.11 23.31 17.00
C SER A 317 3.56 22.94 17.33
N LYS A 318 4.23 22.23 16.43
CA LYS A 318 5.65 21.84 16.55
C LYS A 318 6.62 22.77 15.85
N GLY A 319 6.14 23.77 15.11
CA GLY A 319 6.98 24.67 14.32
C GLY A 319 7.77 23.96 13.22
N LEU A 320 7.22 22.84 12.69
CA LEU A 320 7.90 21.98 11.71
C LEU A 320 7.74 22.47 10.26
N LEU A 321 6.84 23.41 9.99
CA LEU A 321 6.71 24.01 8.67
C LEU A 321 7.66 25.20 8.55
N ASN A 322 8.63 25.11 7.64
CA ASN A 322 9.48 26.24 7.28
C ASN A 322 8.62 27.38 6.69
N LYS A 323 9.04 28.63 6.86
CA LYS A 323 8.32 29.80 6.32
C LYS A 323 8.07 29.72 4.80
N GLN A 324 8.91 28.97 4.07
CA GLN A 324 8.78 28.72 2.63
C GLN A 324 7.69 27.70 2.26
N THR A 325 7.28 26.83 3.20
CA THR A 325 6.18 25.87 3.04
C THR A 325 4.84 26.43 3.52
N GLN A 326 4.83 27.60 4.15
CA GLN A 326 3.61 28.32 4.50
C GLN A 326 3.06 29.03 3.26
N ILE A 327 2.12 28.39 2.59
CA ILE A 327 1.40 29.00 1.49
C ILE A 327 0.42 30.00 2.06
N GLN A 328 0.48 31.23 1.55
CA GLN A 328 -0.63 32.18 1.70
C GLN A 328 -1.83 31.62 0.90
N TRP A 329 -2.92 31.35 1.60
CA TRP A 329 -4.23 31.02 1.03
C TRP A 329 -4.93 32.30 0.57
#